data_d0da71693e80b769fa75c1be3fe791df
#
_entry.id   d0da71693e80b769fa75c1be3fe791df
#
_cell.length_a   1.000
_cell.length_b   1.000
_cell.length_c   1.000
_cell.angle_alpha   90.00
_cell.angle_beta   90.00
_cell.angle_gamma   90.00
#
_symmetry.space_group_name_H-M   'P 1'
#
loop_
_entity.id
_entity.type
_entity.pdbx_description
1 polymer ?
#
loop_
_entity_poly.entity_id
_entity_poly.type
_entity_poly.pdbx_seq_one_letter_code
_entity_poly.pdbx_strand_id
1 'polypeptide(L)'
;ALIGLVILVVMFIFSFLGPVLSPYTETEVFYTENEIAKDYAGAIINTELRYTVVEGQEFGALARANFLLALGEQQPTFTANNIEYSYVEETEGTYRILQLERVAEDLLGQLIPVPGKTIPEGLEEAYLTAKAAEQSMFELDGVTYHITVQGRKSFVSTEQNVALASLLVFDPYNPEDSSIVDSFAFRYASIAAIRDAETEFEANGKPYIIEYGEGFTTIKTADGVDFAEVSNIIVNPLDQR
;
A
#
# COMPACT_ATOMS: atom_id res chain seq x y z
N ALA A 1 4.33 58.65 -8.83
CA ALA A 1 5.62 58.11 -9.25
C ALA A 1 6.54 57.78 -8.05
N LEU A 2 6.67 58.66 -7.03
CA LEU A 2 7.56 58.45 -5.88
C LEU A 2 7.21 57.22 -5.05
N ILE A 3 5.90 56.97 -4.76
CA ILE A 3 5.41 55.83 -3.98
C ILE A 3 5.72 54.49 -4.67
N GLY A 4 5.52 54.45 -6.00
CA GLY A 4 5.86 53.25 -6.75
C GLY A 4 7.35 52.92 -6.76
N LEU A 5 8.21 53.95 -6.80
CA LEU A 5 9.67 53.76 -6.71
C LEU A 5 10.07 53.21 -5.34
N VAL A 6 9.49 53.73 -4.25
CA VAL A 6 9.76 53.25 -2.89
C VAL A 6 9.37 51.79 -2.72
N ILE A 7 8.18 51.38 -3.21
CA ILE A 7 7.72 50.00 -3.17
C ILE A 7 8.67 49.08 -3.95
N LEU A 8 9.10 49.52 -5.12
CA LEU A 8 10.01 48.75 -5.97
C LEU A 8 11.37 48.55 -5.31
N VAL A 9 11.93 49.60 -4.64
CA VAL A 9 13.17 49.49 -3.88
C VAL A 9 13.02 48.57 -2.68
N VAL A 10 11.92 48.65 -1.96
CA VAL A 10 11.64 47.74 -0.83
C VAL A 10 11.55 46.27 -1.30
N MET A 11 10.83 46.01 -2.37
CA MET A 11 10.75 44.66 -2.95
C MET A 11 12.12 44.16 -3.42
N PHE A 12 12.94 45.03 -4.00
CA PHE A 12 14.29 44.70 -4.44
C PHE A 12 15.20 44.34 -3.25
N ILE A 13 15.12 45.10 -2.16
CA ILE A 13 15.85 44.85 -0.92
C ILE A 13 15.43 43.48 -0.34
N PHE A 14 14.15 43.19 -0.24
CA PHE A 14 13.66 41.87 0.26
C PHE A 14 14.05 40.71 -0.65
N SER A 15 14.06 40.91 -1.97
CA SER A 15 14.43 39.85 -2.92
C SER A 15 15.90 39.45 -2.84
N PHE A 16 16.81 40.41 -2.60
CA PHE A 16 18.24 40.14 -2.59
C PHE A 16 18.83 39.98 -1.19
N LEU A 17 18.29 40.67 -0.17
CA LEU A 17 18.76 40.54 1.19
C LEU A 17 17.99 39.51 2.00
N GLY A 18 16.77 39.14 1.58
CA GLY A 18 15.95 38.13 2.27
C GLY A 18 16.71 36.81 2.49
N PRO A 19 17.31 36.20 1.46
CA PRO A 19 18.06 34.97 1.62
C PRO A 19 19.31 35.11 2.52
N VAL A 20 19.92 36.30 2.56
CA VAL A 20 21.11 36.57 3.39
C VAL A 20 20.73 36.82 4.84
N LEU A 21 19.57 37.43 5.09
CA LEU A 21 19.05 37.74 6.42
C LEU A 21 18.23 36.59 7.03
N SER A 22 17.83 35.64 6.22
CA SER A 22 17.13 34.45 6.70
C SER A 22 18.08 33.56 7.49
N PRO A 23 17.75 33.18 8.73
CA PRO A 23 18.56 32.24 9.48
C PRO A 23 18.43 30.80 8.95
N TYR A 24 17.58 30.57 7.94
CA TYR A 24 17.24 29.27 7.38
C TYR A 24 17.99 29.01 6.07
N THR A 25 18.41 27.75 5.87
CA THR A 25 19.04 27.31 4.62
C THR A 25 17.98 26.81 3.63
N GLU A 26 18.30 26.82 2.33
CA GLU A 26 17.38 26.34 1.27
C GLU A 26 16.97 24.86 1.44
N THR A 27 17.71 24.12 2.25
CA THR A 27 17.48 22.69 2.53
C THR A 27 16.79 22.45 3.86
N GLU A 28 16.46 23.51 4.61
CA GLU A 28 15.84 23.38 5.92
C GLU A 28 14.36 23.04 5.78
N VAL A 29 13.97 21.89 6.30
CA VAL A 29 12.58 21.40 6.29
C VAL A 29 11.91 21.84 7.59
N PHE A 30 10.79 22.55 7.45
CA PHE A 30 9.95 22.93 8.60
C PHE A 30 8.94 21.82 8.87
N TYR A 31 9.02 21.24 10.07
CA TYR A 31 8.08 20.21 10.53
C TYR A 31 6.86 20.85 11.18
N THR A 32 5.71 20.17 11.09
CA THR A 32 4.52 20.53 11.86
C THR A 32 4.76 20.28 13.36
N GLU A 33 3.94 20.89 14.24
CA GLU A 33 4.06 20.68 15.70
C GLU A 33 4.01 19.19 16.08
N ASN A 34 3.23 18.37 15.35
CA ASN A 34 3.14 16.93 15.57
C ASN A 34 4.42 16.19 15.20
N GLU A 35 5.12 16.62 14.16
CA GLU A 35 6.40 16.06 13.73
C GLU A 35 7.51 16.43 14.69
N ILE A 36 7.54 17.68 15.15
CA ILE A 36 8.48 18.14 16.19
C ILE A 36 8.29 17.37 17.50
N ALA A 37 7.04 17.13 17.92
CA ALA A 37 6.75 16.37 19.14
C ALA A 37 7.20 14.89 19.04
N LYS A 38 7.14 14.29 17.85
CA LYS A 38 7.65 12.94 17.60
C LYS A 38 9.18 12.90 17.60
N ASP A 39 9.83 13.90 17.02
CA ASP A 39 11.31 14.05 17.05
C ASP A 39 11.86 14.15 18.47
N TYR A 40 11.15 14.82 19.38
CA TYR A 40 11.53 14.90 20.80
C TYR A 40 11.53 13.54 21.50
N ALA A 41 10.76 12.59 21.03
CA ALA A 41 10.73 11.24 21.59
C ALA A 41 11.87 10.34 21.07
N GLY A 42 12.69 10.82 20.14
CA GLY A 42 13.82 10.06 19.57
C GLY A 42 13.41 8.94 18.62
N ALA A 43 12.11 8.77 18.38
CA ALA A 43 11.58 7.79 17.44
C ALA A 43 10.42 8.40 16.64
N ILE A 44 10.48 8.30 15.32
CA ILE A 44 9.38 8.69 14.44
C ILE A 44 8.73 7.41 13.95
N ILE A 45 7.44 7.26 14.28
CA ILE A 45 6.64 6.19 13.65
C ILE A 45 6.52 6.56 12.19
N ASN A 46 6.98 5.68 11.32
CA ASN A 46 6.81 5.88 9.89
C ASN A 46 5.35 5.67 9.49
N THR A 47 4.68 6.76 9.17
CA THR A 47 3.27 6.74 8.70
C THR A 47 3.15 6.67 7.19
N GLU A 48 4.27 6.66 6.46
CA GLU A 48 4.25 6.54 5.00
C GLU A 48 4.19 5.07 4.58
N LEU A 49 3.17 4.74 3.81
CA LEU A 49 3.03 3.41 3.23
C LEU A 49 4.11 3.15 2.18
N ARG A 50 4.79 2.03 2.32
CA ARG A 50 5.72 1.49 1.33
C ARG A 50 5.00 0.52 0.42
N TYR A 51 5.29 0.61 -0.87
CA TYR A 51 4.61 -0.18 -1.88
C TYR A 51 5.56 -1.23 -2.45
N THR A 52 5.17 -2.49 -2.34
CA THR A 52 5.82 -3.62 -3.00
C THR A 52 4.89 -4.12 -4.10
N VAL A 53 5.33 -3.97 -5.35
CA VAL A 53 4.51 -4.33 -6.51
C VAL A 53 4.80 -5.77 -6.93
N VAL A 54 3.77 -6.51 -7.32
CA VAL A 54 3.91 -7.85 -7.86
C VAL A 54 4.73 -7.80 -9.16
N GLU A 55 5.61 -8.75 -9.37
CA GLU A 55 6.42 -8.83 -10.59
C GLU A 55 5.54 -8.86 -11.84
N GLY A 56 5.85 -7.98 -12.80
CA GLY A 56 5.08 -7.84 -14.03
C GLY A 56 3.81 -6.99 -13.91
N GLN A 57 3.47 -6.48 -12.72
CA GLN A 57 2.35 -5.56 -12.49
C GLN A 57 2.84 -4.12 -12.37
N GLU A 58 1.92 -3.16 -12.58
CA GLU A 58 2.19 -1.74 -12.42
C GLU A 58 1.23 -1.12 -11.40
N PHE A 59 1.78 -0.42 -10.41
CA PHE A 59 1.03 0.37 -9.44
C PHE A 59 1.63 1.78 -9.36
N GLY A 60 1.26 2.61 -10.33
CA GLY A 60 1.84 3.94 -10.54
C GLY A 60 1.35 5.00 -9.54
N ALA A 61 1.90 6.20 -9.63
CA ALA A 61 1.63 7.31 -8.71
C ALA A 61 0.14 7.68 -8.60
N LEU A 62 -0.61 7.68 -9.72
CA LEU A 62 -2.05 7.96 -9.72
C LEU A 62 -2.84 6.89 -8.97
N ALA A 63 -2.49 5.61 -9.14
CA ALA A 63 -3.14 4.51 -8.43
C ALA A 63 -2.86 4.60 -6.91
N ARG A 64 -1.64 4.94 -6.51
CA ARG A 64 -1.26 5.17 -5.10
C ARG A 64 -2.03 6.33 -4.49
N ALA A 65 -2.16 7.45 -5.20
CA ALA A 65 -2.92 8.61 -4.74
C ALA A 65 -4.41 8.27 -4.55
N ASN A 66 -5.02 7.58 -5.52
CA ASN A 66 -6.43 7.19 -5.44
C ASN A 66 -6.66 6.12 -4.36
N PHE A 67 -5.70 5.22 -4.13
CA PHE A 67 -5.73 4.29 -3.00
C PHE A 67 -5.77 5.04 -1.66
N LEU A 68 -4.89 6.03 -1.45
CA LEU A 68 -4.86 6.80 -0.21
C LEU A 68 -6.16 7.60 0.02
N LEU A 69 -6.76 8.14 -1.06
CA LEU A 69 -8.07 8.79 -0.99
C LEU A 69 -9.17 7.78 -0.59
N ALA A 70 -9.21 6.62 -1.25
CA ALA A 70 -10.19 5.58 -0.94
C ALA A 70 -10.05 5.08 0.51
N LEU A 71 -8.80 4.92 0.99
CA LEU A 71 -8.52 4.55 2.37
C LEU A 71 -9.02 5.61 3.36
N GLY A 72 -8.77 6.90 3.09
CA GLY A 72 -9.23 8.01 3.93
C GLY A 72 -10.76 8.16 3.94
N GLU A 73 -11.42 7.86 2.82
CA GLU A 73 -12.87 7.90 2.67
C GLU A 73 -13.58 6.57 3.02
N GLN A 74 -12.80 5.54 3.40
CA GLN A 74 -13.29 4.19 3.70
C GLN A 74 -14.07 3.55 2.53
N GLN A 75 -13.67 3.85 1.31
CA GLN A 75 -14.26 3.27 0.10
C GLN A 75 -13.57 1.93 -0.20
N PRO A 76 -14.31 0.82 -0.38
CA PRO A 76 -13.71 -0.49 -0.58
C PRO A 76 -13.03 -0.67 -1.94
N THR A 77 -13.34 0.21 -2.90
CA THR A 77 -12.81 0.17 -4.26
C THR A 77 -12.39 1.56 -4.73
N PHE A 78 -11.46 1.62 -5.67
CA PHE A 78 -11.03 2.85 -6.33
C PHE A 78 -10.68 2.57 -7.79
N THR A 79 -10.61 3.63 -8.60
CA THR A 79 -10.28 3.52 -10.02
C THR A 79 -9.09 4.40 -10.36
N ALA A 80 -8.14 3.87 -11.11
CA ALA A 80 -7.03 4.64 -11.68
C ALA A 80 -6.76 4.15 -13.10
N ASN A 81 -6.59 5.08 -14.07
CA ASN A 81 -6.34 4.76 -15.50
C ASN A 81 -7.37 3.77 -16.10
N ASN A 82 -8.64 3.88 -15.72
CA ASN A 82 -9.73 2.97 -16.09
C ASN A 82 -9.58 1.53 -15.59
N ILE A 83 -8.67 1.28 -14.67
CA ILE A 83 -8.53 0.02 -13.96
C ILE A 83 -9.22 0.15 -12.61
N GLU A 84 -10.06 -0.82 -12.27
CA GLU A 84 -10.74 -0.90 -10.98
C GLU A 84 -9.90 -1.72 -10.01
N TYR A 85 -9.74 -1.21 -8.80
CA TYR A 85 -8.97 -1.84 -7.73
C TYR A 85 -9.84 -1.99 -6.50
N SER A 86 -9.51 -2.99 -5.69
CA SER A 86 -9.95 -3.13 -4.30
C SER A 86 -8.74 -3.27 -3.38
N TYR A 87 -8.97 -3.25 -2.09
CA TYR A 87 -7.92 -3.54 -1.11
C TYR A 87 -8.48 -4.31 0.08
N VAL A 88 -7.61 -5.10 0.69
CA VAL A 88 -7.89 -5.85 1.91
C VAL A 88 -6.85 -5.46 2.95
N GLU A 89 -7.29 -5.09 4.14
CA GLU A 89 -6.39 -4.87 5.26
C GLU A 89 -5.97 -6.24 5.84
N GLU A 90 -4.69 -6.56 5.68
CA GLU A 90 -4.12 -7.84 6.17
C GLU A 90 -3.76 -7.75 7.65
N THR A 91 -3.25 -6.58 8.07
CA THR A 91 -2.96 -6.21 9.45
C THR A 91 -2.96 -4.69 9.54
N GLU A 92 -2.94 -4.15 10.76
CA GLU A 92 -2.93 -2.70 10.98
C GLU A 92 -1.84 -2.00 10.15
N GLY A 93 -2.26 -1.08 9.28
CA GLY A 93 -1.36 -0.33 8.41
C GLY A 93 -0.74 -1.14 7.27
N THR A 94 -1.28 -2.32 6.96
CA THR A 94 -0.83 -3.15 5.84
C THR A 94 -2.01 -3.59 4.99
N TYR A 95 -1.96 -3.26 3.71
CA TYR A 95 -3.04 -3.45 2.76
C TYR A 95 -2.56 -4.20 1.54
N ARG A 96 -3.27 -5.27 1.19
CA ARG A 96 -3.10 -5.97 -0.08
C ARG A 96 -4.00 -5.32 -1.11
N ILE A 97 -3.41 -4.87 -2.21
CA ILE A 97 -4.09 -4.18 -3.29
C ILE A 97 -4.31 -5.14 -4.43
N LEU A 98 -5.56 -5.20 -4.88
CA LEU A 98 -6.06 -6.13 -5.86
C LEU A 98 -6.57 -5.35 -7.07
N GLN A 99 -6.25 -5.78 -8.27
CA GLN A 99 -6.91 -5.35 -9.49
C GLN A 99 -8.14 -6.20 -9.72
N LEU A 100 -9.26 -5.55 -10.02
CA LEU A 100 -10.51 -6.21 -10.38
C LEU A 100 -10.60 -6.32 -11.91
N GLU A 101 -10.61 -7.55 -12.40
CA GLU A 101 -10.79 -7.84 -13.82
C GLU A 101 -12.22 -8.30 -14.08
N ARG A 102 -12.99 -7.50 -14.82
CA ARG A 102 -14.39 -7.82 -15.12
C ARG A 102 -14.50 -9.09 -15.96
N VAL A 103 -15.34 -10.02 -15.51
CA VAL A 103 -15.67 -11.28 -16.19
C VAL A 103 -17.03 -11.18 -16.84
N ALA A 104 -18.02 -10.61 -16.14
CA ALA A 104 -19.39 -10.51 -16.60
C ALA A 104 -20.10 -9.24 -16.13
N GLU A 105 -21.16 -8.87 -16.87
CA GLU A 105 -22.12 -7.81 -16.52
C GLU A 105 -23.47 -8.44 -16.25
N ASP A 106 -24.16 -8.03 -15.19
CA ASP A 106 -25.55 -8.42 -14.95
C ASP A 106 -26.51 -7.60 -15.82
N LEU A 107 -27.19 -8.26 -16.69
CA LEU A 107 -28.26 -7.71 -17.49
C LEU A 107 -29.60 -8.32 -17.08
N LEU A 108 -30.34 -7.60 -16.24
CA LEU A 108 -31.69 -8.01 -15.76
C LEU A 108 -31.72 -9.38 -15.05
N GLY A 109 -30.66 -9.71 -14.31
CA GLY A 109 -30.55 -10.96 -13.57
C GLY A 109 -29.87 -12.09 -14.34
N GLN A 110 -29.39 -11.84 -15.54
CA GLN A 110 -28.60 -12.78 -16.33
C GLN A 110 -27.17 -12.24 -16.47
N LEU A 111 -26.15 -13.09 -16.23
CA LEU A 111 -24.76 -12.73 -16.45
C LEU A 111 -24.40 -12.84 -17.93
N ILE A 112 -23.91 -11.74 -18.47
CA ILE A 112 -23.37 -11.65 -19.83
C ILE A 112 -21.86 -11.49 -19.77
N PRO A 113 -21.07 -12.36 -20.41
CA PRO A 113 -19.62 -12.24 -20.38
C PRO A 113 -19.16 -10.93 -21.04
N VAL A 114 -18.15 -10.28 -20.47
CA VAL A 114 -17.49 -9.16 -21.14
C VAL A 114 -16.70 -9.68 -22.36
N PRO A 115 -16.43 -8.85 -23.36
CA PRO A 115 -15.68 -9.26 -24.56
C PRO A 115 -14.38 -9.98 -24.22
N GLY A 116 -14.19 -11.18 -24.78
CA GLY A 116 -12.98 -11.98 -24.58
C GLY A 116 -12.96 -12.86 -23.32
N LYS A 117 -14.02 -12.81 -22.49
CA LYS A 117 -14.17 -13.68 -21.31
C LYS A 117 -15.24 -14.74 -21.54
N THR A 118 -15.15 -15.81 -20.76
CA THR A 118 -16.17 -16.88 -20.68
C THR A 118 -16.67 -16.94 -19.25
N ILE A 119 -17.96 -17.25 -19.09
CA ILE A 119 -18.57 -17.47 -17.78
C ILE A 119 -18.30 -18.93 -17.37
N PRO A 120 -17.63 -19.18 -16.24
CA PRO A 120 -17.50 -20.53 -15.70
C PRO A 120 -18.86 -21.14 -15.36
N GLU A 121 -18.93 -22.47 -15.40
CA GLU A 121 -20.12 -23.19 -14.98
C GLU A 121 -20.45 -22.91 -13.51
N GLY A 122 -21.70 -22.65 -13.19
CA GLY A 122 -22.14 -22.32 -11.83
C GLY A 122 -21.96 -20.86 -11.41
N LEU A 123 -21.24 -20.02 -12.18
CA LEU A 123 -20.99 -18.62 -11.78
C LEU A 123 -22.28 -17.80 -11.65
N GLU A 124 -23.25 -18.00 -12.56
CA GLU A 124 -24.52 -17.28 -12.52
C GLU A 124 -25.35 -17.64 -11.28
N GLU A 125 -25.40 -18.92 -10.90
CA GLU A 125 -26.10 -19.38 -9.71
C GLU A 125 -25.45 -18.87 -8.43
N ALA A 126 -24.11 -18.95 -8.34
CA ALA A 126 -23.34 -18.42 -7.21
C ALA A 126 -23.53 -16.90 -7.07
N TYR A 127 -23.47 -16.17 -8.20
CA TYR A 127 -23.72 -14.72 -8.23
C TYR A 127 -25.12 -14.37 -7.73
N LEU A 128 -26.16 -15.02 -8.22
CA LEU A 128 -27.55 -14.76 -7.81
C LEU A 128 -27.74 -15.02 -6.31
N THR A 129 -27.12 -16.09 -5.80
CA THR A 129 -27.15 -16.43 -4.37
C THR A 129 -26.46 -15.34 -3.54
N ALA A 130 -25.25 -14.92 -3.92
CA ALA A 130 -24.50 -13.88 -3.25
C ALA A 130 -25.24 -12.53 -3.29
N LYS A 131 -25.80 -12.18 -4.44
CA LYS A 131 -26.59 -10.97 -4.62
C LYS A 131 -27.85 -10.94 -3.75
N ALA A 132 -28.56 -12.07 -3.65
CA ALA A 132 -29.74 -12.20 -2.78
C ALA A 132 -29.38 -12.10 -1.30
N ALA A 133 -28.17 -12.47 -0.92
CA ALA A 133 -27.61 -12.36 0.42
C ALA A 133 -26.94 -11.00 0.68
N GLU A 134 -27.01 -10.04 -0.27
CA GLU A 134 -26.36 -8.73 -0.22
C GLU A 134 -24.84 -8.80 0.01
N GLN A 135 -24.20 -9.87 -0.45
CA GLN A 135 -22.75 -10.04 -0.38
C GLN A 135 -22.08 -9.29 -1.55
N SER A 136 -20.96 -8.66 -1.26
CA SER A 136 -20.11 -8.00 -2.27
C SER A 136 -19.03 -8.94 -2.85
N MET A 137 -18.85 -10.11 -2.25
CA MET A 137 -17.87 -11.12 -2.67
C MET A 137 -18.45 -12.52 -2.48
N PHE A 138 -18.00 -13.46 -3.32
CA PHE A 138 -18.29 -14.88 -3.19
C PHE A 138 -17.17 -15.72 -3.80
N GLU A 139 -17.09 -16.98 -3.44
CA GLU A 139 -16.10 -17.93 -3.94
C GLU A 139 -16.76 -19.00 -4.82
N LEU A 140 -16.13 -19.34 -5.93
CA LEU A 140 -16.49 -20.46 -6.78
C LEU A 140 -15.21 -21.17 -7.25
N ASP A 141 -15.10 -22.47 -7.00
CA ASP A 141 -13.95 -23.31 -7.38
C ASP A 141 -12.58 -22.75 -6.93
N GLY A 142 -12.53 -22.14 -5.73
CA GLY A 142 -11.30 -21.54 -5.17
C GLY A 142 -10.93 -20.19 -5.80
N VAL A 143 -11.82 -19.60 -6.62
CA VAL A 143 -11.65 -18.26 -7.18
C VAL A 143 -12.59 -17.30 -6.47
N THR A 144 -12.04 -16.19 -5.96
CA THR A 144 -12.83 -15.11 -5.36
C THR A 144 -13.37 -14.19 -6.45
N TYR A 145 -14.66 -13.93 -6.39
CA TYR A 145 -15.36 -13.00 -7.27
C TYR A 145 -15.91 -11.82 -6.49
N HIS A 146 -15.79 -10.64 -7.07
CA HIS A 146 -16.32 -9.38 -6.53
C HIS A 146 -17.57 -8.97 -7.31
N ILE A 147 -18.57 -8.47 -6.57
CA ILE A 147 -19.76 -7.83 -7.14
C ILE A 147 -19.60 -6.32 -6.94
N THR A 148 -19.45 -5.60 -8.04
CA THR A 148 -19.38 -4.13 -8.02
C THR A 148 -20.60 -3.52 -8.69
N VAL A 149 -21.14 -2.45 -8.10
CA VAL A 149 -22.33 -1.77 -8.63
C VAL A 149 -21.93 -0.38 -9.12
N GLN A 150 -22.12 -0.12 -10.41
CA GLN A 150 -21.88 1.19 -11.02
C GLN A 150 -23.19 1.74 -11.61
N GLY A 151 -23.83 2.65 -10.90
CA GLY A 151 -25.14 3.17 -11.27
C GLY A 151 -26.23 2.08 -11.21
N ARG A 152 -26.73 1.65 -12.37
CA ARG A 152 -27.77 0.60 -12.48
C ARG A 152 -27.23 -0.75 -12.93
N LYS A 153 -25.92 -0.85 -13.13
CA LYS A 153 -25.26 -2.06 -13.63
C LYS A 153 -24.50 -2.72 -12.50
N SER A 154 -24.56 -4.04 -12.45
CA SER A 154 -23.71 -4.84 -11.59
C SER A 154 -22.70 -5.61 -12.44
N PHE A 155 -21.47 -5.71 -11.94
CA PHE A 155 -20.38 -6.42 -12.62
C PHE A 155 -19.85 -7.49 -11.69
N VAL A 156 -19.44 -8.61 -12.28
CA VAL A 156 -18.70 -9.67 -11.61
C VAL A 156 -17.27 -9.62 -12.10
N SER A 157 -16.33 -9.51 -11.16
CA SER A 157 -14.90 -9.39 -11.44
C SER A 157 -14.12 -10.44 -10.66
N THR A 158 -13.04 -10.95 -11.24
CA THR A 158 -12.01 -11.70 -10.51
C THR A 158 -10.99 -10.73 -9.93
N GLU A 159 -10.23 -11.17 -8.93
CA GLU A 159 -9.17 -10.39 -8.33
C GLU A 159 -7.78 -10.91 -8.72
N GLN A 160 -6.82 -9.99 -8.83
CA GLN A 160 -5.42 -10.28 -9.02
C GLN A 160 -4.58 -9.40 -8.11
N ASN A 161 -3.63 -9.99 -7.39
CA ASN A 161 -2.68 -9.23 -6.57
C ASN A 161 -1.86 -8.28 -7.45
N VAL A 162 -1.76 -7.02 -7.03
CA VAL A 162 -1.00 -5.98 -7.74
C VAL A 162 0.10 -5.42 -6.86
N ALA A 163 -0.21 -5.09 -5.62
CA ALA A 163 0.75 -4.51 -4.71
C ALA A 163 0.41 -4.81 -3.25
N LEU A 164 1.40 -4.65 -2.41
CA LEU A 164 1.28 -4.58 -0.96
C LEU A 164 1.66 -3.16 -0.54
N ALA A 165 0.80 -2.49 0.22
CA ALA A 165 1.07 -1.21 0.85
C ALA A 165 1.21 -1.43 2.35
N SER A 166 2.36 -1.11 2.95
CA SER A 166 2.64 -1.42 4.36
C SER A 166 3.42 -0.32 5.05
N LEU A 167 3.17 -0.15 6.35
CA LEU A 167 4.00 0.65 7.25
C LEU A 167 5.26 -0.11 7.70
N LEU A 168 5.32 -1.41 7.45
CA LEU A 168 6.47 -2.22 7.85
C LEU A 168 7.69 -1.95 6.99
N VAL A 169 8.83 -1.90 7.63
CA VAL A 169 10.17 -1.81 7.04
C VAL A 169 10.77 -3.21 7.03
N PHE A 170 11.34 -3.58 5.91
CA PHE A 170 12.05 -4.84 5.74
C PHE A 170 13.49 -4.52 5.37
N ASP A 171 14.41 -4.77 6.30
CA ASP A 171 15.83 -4.51 6.11
C ASP A 171 16.60 -5.84 6.01
N PRO A 172 17.18 -6.16 4.84
CA PRO A 172 17.97 -7.37 4.70
C PRO A 172 19.31 -7.24 5.46
N TYR A 173 19.72 -8.26 6.19
CA TYR A 173 21.04 -8.30 6.83
C TYR A 173 22.18 -8.34 5.82
N ASN A 174 21.96 -8.97 4.67
CA ASN A 174 22.89 -8.97 3.55
C ASN A 174 22.27 -8.22 2.36
N PRO A 175 22.94 -7.18 1.82
CA PRO A 175 22.44 -6.43 0.65
C PRO A 175 22.16 -7.30 -0.59
N GLU A 176 22.82 -8.45 -0.73
CA GLU A 176 22.59 -9.38 -1.84
C GLU A 176 21.20 -10.03 -1.78
N ASP A 177 20.60 -10.10 -0.59
CA ASP A 177 19.27 -10.68 -0.39
C ASP A 177 18.12 -9.68 -0.62
N SER A 178 18.43 -8.40 -0.89
CA SER A 178 17.43 -7.35 -1.10
C SER A 178 16.38 -7.73 -2.14
N SER A 179 16.76 -8.37 -3.23
CA SER A 179 15.83 -8.76 -4.29
C SER A 179 14.77 -9.78 -3.81
N ILE A 180 15.10 -10.61 -2.84
CA ILE A 180 14.19 -11.58 -2.23
C ILE A 180 13.33 -10.86 -1.19
N VAL A 181 13.96 -10.10 -0.28
CA VAL A 181 13.29 -9.38 0.80
C VAL A 181 12.31 -8.34 0.24
N ASP A 182 12.63 -7.71 -0.88
CA ASP A 182 11.77 -6.73 -1.56
C ASP A 182 10.68 -7.37 -2.45
N SER A 183 10.69 -8.69 -2.61
CA SER A 183 9.67 -9.37 -3.43
C SER A 183 8.29 -9.38 -2.73
N PHE A 184 7.23 -9.27 -3.53
CA PHE A 184 5.86 -9.36 -3.03
C PHE A 184 5.61 -10.69 -2.30
N ALA A 185 6.06 -11.80 -2.86
CA ALA A 185 5.83 -13.12 -2.29
C ALA A 185 6.45 -13.27 -0.90
N PHE A 186 7.69 -12.77 -0.71
CA PHE A 186 8.35 -12.81 0.59
C PHE A 186 7.64 -11.92 1.62
N ARG A 187 7.39 -10.67 1.27
CA ARG A 187 6.72 -9.71 2.19
C ARG A 187 5.32 -10.14 2.55
N TYR A 188 4.55 -10.61 1.58
CA TYR A 188 3.18 -11.05 1.84
C TYR A 188 3.14 -12.29 2.75
N ALA A 189 3.96 -13.30 2.47
CA ALA A 189 4.03 -14.50 3.29
C ALA A 189 4.52 -14.21 4.72
N SER A 190 5.55 -13.38 4.88
CA SER A 190 6.06 -13.00 6.20
C SER A 190 5.05 -12.18 7.01
N ILE A 191 4.33 -11.24 6.37
CA ILE A 191 3.29 -10.45 7.04
C ILE A 191 2.12 -11.35 7.48
N ALA A 192 1.70 -12.29 6.65
CA ALA A 192 0.66 -13.25 7.01
C ALA A 192 1.07 -14.08 8.22
N ALA A 193 2.30 -14.61 8.22
CA ALA A 193 2.83 -15.39 9.33
C ALA A 193 2.98 -14.54 10.63
N ILE A 194 3.46 -13.30 10.52
CA ILE A 194 3.55 -12.38 11.67
C ILE A 194 2.15 -12.07 12.23
N ARG A 195 1.15 -11.79 11.37
CA ARG A 195 -0.24 -11.56 11.78
C ARG A 195 -0.80 -12.75 12.57
N ASP A 196 -0.53 -13.95 12.11
CA ASP A 196 -1.07 -15.19 12.67
C ASP A 196 -0.18 -15.73 13.82
N ALA A 197 0.87 -14.98 14.20
CA ALA A 197 1.85 -15.31 15.23
C ALA A 197 2.53 -16.67 14.99
N GLU A 198 2.75 -17.01 13.72
CA GLU A 198 3.49 -18.21 13.32
C GLU A 198 4.99 -18.01 13.52
N THR A 199 5.71 -19.10 13.76
CA THR A 199 7.17 -19.07 13.92
C THR A 199 7.92 -19.49 12.66
N GLU A 200 7.22 -19.93 11.63
CA GLU A 200 7.78 -20.39 10.37
C GLU A 200 6.85 -19.99 9.22
N PHE A 201 7.43 -19.74 8.04
CA PHE A 201 6.68 -19.55 6.81
C PHE A 201 7.51 -20.00 5.59
N GLU A 202 6.83 -20.14 4.46
CA GLU A 202 7.48 -20.45 3.18
C GLU A 202 7.26 -19.28 2.20
N ALA A 203 8.33 -18.86 1.53
CA ALA A 203 8.27 -17.88 0.46
C ALA A 203 9.25 -18.25 -0.66
N ASN A 204 8.81 -18.13 -1.91
CA ASN A 204 9.62 -18.47 -3.10
C ASN A 204 10.18 -19.90 -3.04
N GLY A 205 9.44 -20.86 -2.46
CA GLY A 205 9.84 -22.26 -2.31
C GLY A 205 10.95 -22.50 -1.28
N LYS A 206 11.19 -21.53 -0.37
CA LYS A 206 12.18 -21.64 0.71
C LYS A 206 11.50 -21.44 2.06
N PRO A 207 11.81 -22.25 3.07
CA PRO A 207 11.34 -22.07 4.44
C PRO A 207 12.16 -20.99 5.18
N TYR A 208 11.48 -20.24 6.03
CA TYR A 208 12.03 -19.21 6.90
C TYR A 208 11.49 -19.36 8.32
N ILE A 209 12.25 -18.89 9.30
CA ILE A 209 11.91 -18.91 10.72
C ILE A 209 11.71 -17.47 11.19
N ILE A 210 10.70 -17.23 12.04
CA ILE A 210 10.41 -15.93 12.64
C ILE A 210 10.81 -15.96 14.11
N GLU A 211 11.61 -14.99 14.52
CA GLU A 211 11.98 -14.74 15.91
C GLU A 211 11.44 -13.37 16.33
N TYR A 212 10.51 -13.37 17.27
CA TYR A 212 9.88 -12.15 17.79
C TYR A 212 10.76 -11.51 18.85
N GLY A 213 11.15 -10.24 18.63
CA GLY A 213 11.90 -9.42 19.58
C GLY A 213 11.09 -8.24 20.13
N GLU A 214 11.71 -7.44 21.00
CA GLU A 214 11.11 -6.20 21.50
C GLU A 214 11.25 -5.10 20.44
N GLY A 215 10.14 -4.73 19.79
CA GLY A 215 10.08 -3.64 18.80
C GLY A 215 10.47 -4.02 17.37
N PHE A 216 10.95 -5.23 17.12
CA PHE A 216 11.29 -5.74 15.80
C PHE A 216 11.10 -7.26 15.74
N THR A 217 11.02 -7.77 14.53
CA THR A 217 10.93 -9.21 14.26
C THR A 217 12.08 -9.60 13.34
N THR A 218 12.85 -10.61 13.72
CA THR A 218 13.93 -11.14 12.89
C THR A 218 13.44 -12.32 12.09
N ILE A 219 13.65 -12.29 10.78
CA ILE A 219 13.43 -13.42 9.88
C ILE A 219 14.78 -14.09 9.65
N LYS A 220 14.82 -15.41 9.84
CA LYS A 220 16.01 -16.25 9.65
C LYS A 220 15.78 -17.24 8.52
N THR A 221 16.86 -17.67 7.89
CA THR A 221 16.84 -18.85 7.02
C THR A 221 16.58 -20.12 7.83
N ALA A 222 16.24 -21.22 7.17
CA ALA A 222 16.06 -22.52 7.83
C ALA A 222 17.30 -22.99 8.61
N ASP A 223 18.50 -22.54 8.21
CA ASP A 223 19.77 -22.83 8.89
C ASP A 223 20.02 -21.94 10.12
N GLY A 224 19.07 -21.04 10.45
CA GLY A 224 19.15 -20.15 11.61
C GLY A 224 20.01 -18.89 11.40
N VAL A 225 20.37 -18.57 10.16
CA VAL A 225 21.12 -17.35 9.83
C VAL A 225 20.15 -16.17 9.71
N ASP A 226 20.48 -15.04 10.31
CA ASP A 226 19.69 -13.81 10.22
C ASP A 226 19.60 -13.36 8.74
N PHE A 227 18.38 -13.17 8.27
CA PHE A 227 18.08 -12.89 6.86
C PHE A 227 17.50 -11.49 6.65
N ALA A 228 16.48 -11.12 7.43
CA ALA A 228 15.88 -9.80 7.39
C ALA A 228 15.33 -9.38 8.75
N GLU A 229 15.32 -8.07 9.00
CA GLU A 229 14.62 -7.47 10.12
C GLU A 229 13.33 -6.81 9.64
N VAL A 230 12.25 -6.97 10.41
CA VAL A 230 10.96 -6.35 10.15
C VAL A 230 10.60 -5.44 11.31
N SER A 231 10.37 -4.16 11.03
CA SER A 231 9.98 -3.15 12.02
C SER A 231 9.02 -2.12 11.40
N ASN A 232 8.33 -1.37 12.26
CA ASN A 232 7.48 -0.23 11.86
C ASN A 232 7.97 1.10 12.45
N ILE A 233 9.12 1.11 13.10
CA ILE A 233 9.68 2.27 13.77
C ILE A 233 10.97 2.67 13.06
N ILE A 234 11.03 3.91 12.58
CA ILE A 234 12.28 4.51 12.14
C ILE A 234 12.84 5.27 13.35
N VAL A 235 13.94 4.79 13.89
CA VAL A 235 14.70 5.55 14.88
C VAL A 235 15.34 6.73 14.15
N ASN A 236 14.92 7.93 14.51
CA ASN A 236 15.58 9.13 13.98
C ASN A 236 16.88 9.33 14.78
N PRO A 237 18.05 9.32 14.15
CA PRO A 237 19.32 9.56 14.84
C PRO A 237 19.49 11.05 15.19
N LEU A 238 18.54 11.63 15.92
CA LEU A 238 18.68 13.00 16.46
C LEU A 238 19.87 13.13 17.41
N ASP A 239 20.31 12.03 18.01
CA ASP A 239 21.47 11.99 18.91
C ASP A 239 22.83 11.98 18.19
N GLN A 240 22.85 12.08 16.86
CA GLN A 240 24.10 12.16 16.09
C GLN A 240 24.46 13.57 15.63
N ARG A 241 23.91 14.61 16.28
CA ARG A 241 24.31 16.00 16.07
C ARG A 241 25.31 16.47 17.10
#